data_e4aedbccac5a410f0a1f3958717e038f
#
_entry.id   e4aedbccac5a410f0a1f3958717e038f
#
_cell.length_a   1.000
_cell.length_b   1.000
_cell.length_c   1.000
_cell.angle_alpha   90.00
_cell.angle_beta   90.00
_cell.angle_gamma   90.00
#
_symmetry.space_group_name_H-M   'P 1'
#
loop_
_entity.id
_entity.type
_entity.pdbx_description
1 polymer ?
#
loop_
_entity_poly.entity_id
_entity_poly.type
_entity_poly.pdbx_seq_one_letter_code
_entity_poly.pdbx_strand_id
1 'polypeptide(L)'
;MNIRKLNKFFTNLFLKFNIVTSKTVDINKLKLLINLLKPIKTNHKLIRIGGKNDGGYLIPDDLENIDCLFSPGVSDVASFEQDLIKRIKGLRCFLADFSVQNSPIKHKSINFEKKFLGSISNEKFFTLKDWITKKTKSKNDLILQMDIEGFEYEVLINTEEKLLNRFRIIVIEFHNLEKLTEEFAFKFISAAFEKILKTHMVVHIHPNNTVKHLCRKYKGLELPSVMEFTFLRKDRIKTFTKIERFPHILDRPCTKKRADFILPDFWYH
;
A
#
# COMPACT_ATOMS: atom_id res chain seq x y z
N MET A 1 -39.33 -19.09 13.82
CA MET A 1 -38.61 -19.39 12.56
C MET A 1 -37.13 -19.53 12.88
N ASN A 2 -36.49 -20.63 12.48
CA ASN A 2 -35.07 -20.89 12.83
C ASN A 2 -34.17 -19.89 12.10
N ILE A 3 -33.31 -19.15 12.82
CA ILE A 3 -32.40 -18.11 12.32
C ILE A 3 -31.59 -18.62 11.11
N ARG A 4 -31.16 -19.91 11.11
CA ARG A 4 -30.43 -20.51 9.99
C ARG A 4 -31.27 -20.60 8.71
N LYS A 5 -32.58 -20.91 8.84
CA LYS A 5 -33.50 -20.95 7.67
C LYS A 5 -33.75 -19.55 7.11
N LEU A 6 -33.88 -18.56 7.99
CA LEU A 6 -34.06 -17.15 7.63
C LEU A 6 -32.82 -16.62 6.90
N ASN A 7 -31.62 -16.86 7.42
CA ASN A 7 -30.38 -16.46 6.77
C ASN A 7 -30.22 -17.09 5.37
N LYS A 8 -30.52 -18.39 5.25
CA LYS A 8 -30.47 -19.10 3.95
C LYS A 8 -31.47 -18.50 2.95
N PHE A 9 -32.66 -18.14 3.41
CA PHE A 9 -33.67 -17.50 2.57
C PHE A 9 -33.16 -16.15 2.03
N PHE A 10 -32.66 -15.27 2.91
CA PHE A 10 -32.13 -13.97 2.48
C PHE A 10 -30.89 -14.10 1.60
N THR A 11 -29.96 -15.00 1.91
CA THR A 11 -28.81 -15.26 1.06
C THR A 11 -29.24 -15.65 -0.35
N ASN A 12 -30.18 -16.60 -0.49
CA ASN A 12 -30.69 -17.02 -1.80
C ASN A 12 -31.45 -15.90 -2.52
N LEU A 13 -32.17 -15.06 -1.79
CA LEU A 13 -32.86 -13.91 -2.36
C LEU A 13 -31.86 -12.90 -2.94
N PHE A 14 -30.83 -12.53 -2.17
CA PHE A 14 -29.80 -11.57 -2.59
C PHE A 14 -28.97 -12.09 -3.77
N LEU A 15 -28.68 -13.41 -3.83
CA LEU A 15 -28.01 -14.01 -4.98
C LEU A 15 -28.77 -13.85 -6.29
N LYS A 16 -30.13 -13.81 -6.25
CA LYS A 16 -30.92 -13.53 -7.45
C LYS A 16 -30.72 -12.11 -8.01
N PHE A 17 -30.24 -11.19 -7.18
CA PHE A 17 -29.87 -9.82 -7.56
C PHE A 17 -28.36 -9.62 -7.74
N ASN A 18 -27.58 -10.71 -7.88
CA ASN A 18 -26.11 -10.68 -7.95
C ASN A 18 -25.46 -10.04 -6.71
N ILE A 19 -26.10 -10.10 -5.56
CA ILE A 19 -25.57 -9.60 -4.29
C ILE A 19 -25.10 -10.77 -3.45
N VAL A 20 -23.83 -10.76 -3.06
CA VAL A 20 -23.24 -11.74 -2.13
C VAL A 20 -23.24 -11.14 -0.72
N THR A 21 -23.77 -11.90 0.25
CA THR A 21 -23.70 -11.53 1.67
C THR A 21 -22.57 -12.29 2.33
N SER A 22 -21.78 -11.60 3.14
CA SER A 22 -20.68 -12.20 3.90
C SER A 22 -20.90 -12.00 5.41
N LYS A 23 -20.29 -12.88 6.21
CA LYS A 23 -20.24 -12.70 7.66
C LYS A 23 -19.29 -11.56 8.00
N THR A 24 -19.70 -10.68 8.91
CA THR A 24 -18.85 -9.58 9.37
C THR A 24 -17.78 -10.07 10.33
N VAL A 25 -16.63 -9.38 10.31
CA VAL A 25 -15.53 -9.62 11.25
C VAL A 25 -15.92 -9.21 12.68
N ASP A 26 -15.31 -9.85 13.66
CA ASP A 26 -15.36 -9.36 15.04
C ASP A 26 -14.70 -7.98 15.16
N ILE A 27 -15.42 -7.02 15.76
CA ILE A 27 -14.97 -5.64 15.87
C ILE A 27 -13.66 -5.49 16.65
N ASN A 28 -13.41 -6.35 17.64
CA ASN A 28 -12.19 -6.29 18.44
C ASN A 28 -10.98 -6.73 17.62
N LYS A 29 -11.12 -7.75 16.74
CA LYS A 29 -10.07 -8.14 15.80
C LYS A 29 -9.73 -7.02 14.85
N LEU A 30 -10.76 -6.34 14.32
CA LEU A 30 -10.56 -5.20 13.43
C LEU A 30 -9.84 -4.04 14.14
N LYS A 31 -10.26 -3.70 15.35
CA LYS A 31 -9.60 -2.67 16.18
C LYS A 31 -8.14 -3.03 16.49
N LEU A 32 -7.85 -4.29 16.79
CA LEU A 32 -6.48 -4.75 17.04
C LEU A 32 -5.61 -4.56 15.80
N LEU A 33 -6.10 -4.95 14.61
CA LEU A 33 -5.36 -4.73 13.37
C LEU A 33 -5.11 -3.24 13.12
N ILE A 34 -6.14 -2.39 13.19
CA ILE A 34 -6.00 -0.94 12.98
C ILE A 34 -4.99 -0.35 13.98
N ASN A 35 -4.99 -0.81 15.23
CA ASN A 35 -4.02 -0.35 16.22
C ASN A 35 -2.56 -0.69 15.86
N LEU A 36 -2.33 -1.84 15.22
CA LEU A 36 -1.00 -2.21 14.69
C LEU A 36 -0.59 -1.38 13.47
N LEU A 37 -1.56 -0.82 12.75
CA LEU A 37 -1.36 -0.02 11.55
C LEU A 37 -1.23 1.48 11.82
N LYS A 38 -1.36 1.92 13.08
CA LYS A 38 -1.17 3.32 13.44
C LYS A 38 0.24 3.78 13.11
N PRO A 39 0.37 4.91 12.41
CA PRO A 39 1.68 5.42 12.06
C PRO A 39 2.40 5.98 13.30
N ILE A 40 3.72 5.86 13.29
CA ILE A 40 4.60 6.39 14.33
C ILE A 40 5.48 7.51 13.78
N LYS A 41 5.82 8.47 14.62
CA LYS A 41 6.86 9.48 14.35
C LYS A 41 8.21 8.88 14.71
N THR A 42 9.16 8.90 13.78
CA THR A 42 10.49 8.32 13.96
C THR A 42 11.57 9.41 14.07
N ASN A 43 12.82 8.99 14.23
CA ASN A 43 13.98 9.89 14.13
C ASN A 43 14.22 10.49 12.74
N HIS A 44 13.54 10.03 11.71
CA HIS A 44 13.62 10.57 10.34
C HIS A 44 12.45 11.53 10.08
N LYS A 45 12.76 12.67 9.46
CA LYS A 45 11.72 13.58 8.95
C LYS A 45 11.02 12.94 7.77
N LEU A 46 9.72 13.17 7.66
CA LEU A 46 9.00 12.85 6.43
C LEU A 46 9.23 13.95 5.39
N ILE A 47 9.47 13.52 4.17
CA ILE A 47 9.58 14.37 2.98
C ILE A 47 8.57 13.93 1.94
N ARG A 48 8.07 14.87 1.15
CA ARG A 48 7.21 14.55 0.01
C ARG A 48 8.08 14.29 -1.22
N ILE A 49 7.84 13.17 -1.86
CA ILE A 49 8.46 12.77 -3.13
C ILE A 49 7.33 12.61 -4.16
N GLY A 50 7.56 13.13 -5.36
CA GLY A 50 6.59 13.12 -6.44
C GLY A 50 5.70 14.36 -6.50
N GLY A 51 4.60 14.24 -7.21
CA GLY A 51 3.69 15.34 -7.52
C GLY A 51 2.94 15.93 -6.32
N LYS A 52 2.21 17.03 -6.60
CA LYS A 52 1.34 17.67 -5.58
C LYS A 52 -0.05 17.03 -5.48
N ASN A 53 -0.33 16.01 -6.27
CA ASN A 53 -1.57 15.23 -6.30
C ASN A 53 -1.20 13.75 -6.25
N ASP A 54 -1.99 12.90 -6.90
CA ASP A 54 -1.72 11.48 -7.09
C ASP A 54 -0.30 11.20 -7.61
N GLY A 55 0.30 10.08 -7.19
CA GLY A 55 1.69 9.73 -7.48
C GLY A 55 2.74 10.52 -6.67
N GLY A 56 2.33 11.19 -5.60
CA GLY A 56 3.23 11.86 -4.66
C GLY A 56 3.01 11.38 -3.23
N TYR A 57 4.05 10.81 -2.61
CA TYR A 57 4.00 10.14 -1.32
C TYR A 57 4.91 10.77 -0.28
N LEU A 58 4.56 10.61 1.00
CA LEU A 58 5.44 10.97 2.11
C LEU A 58 6.28 9.78 2.51
N ILE A 59 7.61 9.98 2.51
CA ILE A 59 8.57 8.94 2.92
C ILE A 59 9.57 9.50 3.93
N PRO A 60 10.18 8.65 4.77
CA PRO A 60 11.30 9.06 5.61
C PRO A 60 12.49 9.55 4.79
N ASP A 61 13.12 10.64 5.23
CA ASP A 61 14.37 11.14 4.63
C ASP A 61 15.58 10.30 5.08
N ASP A 62 15.56 9.04 4.66
CA ASP A 62 16.60 8.02 4.91
C ASP A 62 17.00 7.37 3.58
N LEU A 63 17.56 8.19 2.68
CA LEU A 63 17.79 7.84 1.27
C LEU A 63 19.24 7.47 0.94
N GLU A 64 20.15 7.57 1.88
CA GLU A 64 21.57 7.27 1.64
C GLU A 64 21.78 5.78 1.33
N ASN A 65 22.65 5.50 0.34
CA ASN A 65 23.02 4.13 -0.05
C ASN A 65 21.84 3.24 -0.50
N ILE A 66 20.79 3.83 -1.02
CA ILE A 66 19.72 3.10 -1.73
C ILE A 66 20.22 2.80 -3.15
N ASP A 67 20.15 1.54 -3.56
CA ASP A 67 20.63 1.09 -4.88
C ASP A 67 19.52 1.12 -5.95
N CYS A 68 18.33 0.61 -5.61
CA CYS A 68 17.28 0.46 -6.58
C CYS A 68 15.91 0.87 -6.01
N LEU A 69 15.09 1.39 -6.92
CA LEU A 69 13.65 1.52 -6.75
C LEU A 69 12.95 0.47 -7.60
N PHE A 70 11.99 -0.23 -7.03
CA PHE A 70 11.02 -1.07 -7.74
C PHE A 70 9.65 -0.42 -7.65
N SER A 71 9.05 -0.14 -8.81
CA SER A 71 7.79 0.62 -8.90
C SER A 71 6.82 -0.06 -9.88
N PRO A 72 6.06 -1.07 -9.42
CA PRO A 72 4.97 -1.67 -10.18
C PRO A 72 3.69 -0.85 -10.10
N GLY A 73 2.93 -0.78 -11.22
CA GLY A 73 1.68 -0.03 -11.32
C GLY A 73 1.90 1.46 -11.62
N VAL A 74 2.88 1.77 -12.48
CA VAL A 74 3.30 3.16 -12.73
C VAL A 74 2.30 3.96 -13.59
N SER A 75 1.41 3.28 -14.33
CA SER A 75 0.44 3.93 -15.23
C SER A 75 1.07 5.06 -16.08
N ASP A 76 0.42 6.22 -16.15
CA ASP A 76 0.87 7.39 -16.92
C ASP A 76 1.67 8.41 -16.09
N VAL A 77 1.89 8.15 -14.79
CA VAL A 77 2.54 9.09 -13.87
C VAL A 77 3.75 8.45 -13.19
N ALA A 78 4.93 9.08 -13.33
CA ALA A 78 6.17 8.63 -12.68
C ALA A 78 6.89 9.82 -12.00
N SER A 79 6.13 10.67 -11.35
CA SER A 79 6.70 11.84 -10.65
C SER A 79 7.50 11.44 -9.41
N PHE A 80 7.12 10.37 -8.73
CA PHE A 80 7.84 9.80 -7.59
C PHE A 80 9.23 9.31 -8.00
N GLU A 81 9.31 8.55 -9.08
CA GLU A 81 10.54 8.02 -9.64
C GLU A 81 11.48 9.14 -10.10
N GLN A 82 10.91 10.15 -10.80
CA GLN A 82 11.68 11.31 -11.26
C GLN A 82 12.34 12.07 -10.11
N ASP A 83 11.61 12.30 -9.03
CA ASP A 83 12.11 13.01 -7.88
C ASP A 83 13.17 12.20 -7.11
N LEU A 84 12.99 10.89 -6.98
CA LEU A 84 14.00 10.02 -6.36
C LEU A 84 15.29 9.96 -7.20
N ILE A 85 15.19 9.90 -8.53
CA ILE A 85 16.37 9.93 -9.42
C ILE A 85 17.18 11.22 -9.23
N LYS A 86 16.52 12.36 -9.03
CA LYS A 86 17.19 13.64 -8.76
C LYS A 86 17.89 13.68 -7.41
N ARG A 87 17.32 12.99 -6.40
CA ARG A 87 17.82 13.01 -5.01
C ARG A 87 18.89 11.96 -4.74
N ILE A 88 18.78 10.78 -5.35
CA ILE A 88 19.67 9.65 -5.10
C ILE A 88 20.58 9.45 -6.32
N LYS A 89 21.84 9.87 -6.18
CA LYS A 89 22.83 9.72 -7.25
C LYS A 89 23.04 8.24 -7.58
N GLY A 90 22.86 7.88 -8.85
CA GLY A 90 23.08 6.52 -9.32
C GLY A 90 21.92 5.55 -9.07
N LEU A 91 20.77 6.04 -8.59
CA LEU A 91 19.57 5.21 -8.40
C LEU A 91 19.17 4.54 -9.72
N ARG A 92 18.92 3.25 -9.67
CA ARG A 92 18.34 2.47 -10.77
C ARG A 92 16.86 2.24 -10.47
N CYS A 93 16.00 2.60 -11.41
CA CYS A 93 14.55 2.46 -11.27
C CYS A 93 14.02 1.38 -12.21
N PHE A 94 13.35 0.41 -11.63
CA PHE A 94 12.67 -0.67 -12.34
C PHE A 94 11.17 -0.45 -12.23
N LEU A 95 10.55 -0.12 -13.35
CA LEU A 95 9.13 0.15 -13.47
C LEU A 95 8.44 -0.99 -14.19
N ALA A 96 7.23 -1.29 -13.81
CA ALA A 96 6.44 -2.32 -14.47
C ALA A 96 4.97 -1.96 -14.52
N ASP A 97 4.37 -2.12 -15.68
CA ASP A 97 2.93 -2.01 -15.88
C ASP A 97 2.54 -2.67 -17.20
N PHE A 98 1.53 -3.54 -17.18
CA PHE A 98 1.04 -4.17 -18.41
C PHE A 98 -0.01 -3.31 -19.12
N SER A 99 -0.67 -2.40 -18.42
CA SER A 99 -1.76 -1.56 -18.95
C SER A 99 -1.25 -0.51 -19.96
N VAL A 100 0.00 -0.10 -19.84
CA VAL A 100 0.63 0.91 -20.71
C VAL A 100 1.68 0.29 -21.63
N GLN A 101 1.92 0.93 -22.77
CA GLN A 101 2.87 0.40 -23.78
C GLN A 101 4.34 0.73 -23.43
N ASN A 102 4.57 1.87 -22.81
CA ASN A 102 5.91 2.39 -22.54
C ASN A 102 5.94 3.07 -21.18
N SER A 103 7.14 3.24 -20.64
CA SER A 103 7.34 4.09 -19.47
C SER A 103 6.83 5.51 -19.71
N PRO A 104 6.11 6.14 -18.75
CA PRO A 104 5.66 7.51 -18.85
C PRO A 104 6.81 8.53 -18.91
N ILE A 105 8.00 8.12 -18.52
CA ILE A 105 9.21 8.96 -18.57
C ILE A 105 10.38 8.23 -19.23
N LYS A 106 11.22 9.00 -19.94
CA LYS A 106 12.46 8.52 -20.55
C LYS A 106 13.64 9.03 -19.75
N HIS A 107 14.38 8.13 -19.10
CA HIS A 107 15.61 8.46 -18.38
C HIS A 107 16.56 7.25 -18.37
N LYS A 108 17.88 7.48 -18.40
CA LYS A 108 18.89 6.40 -18.43
C LYS A 108 18.86 5.46 -17.23
N SER A 109 18.37 5.93 -16.09
CA SER A 109 18.22 5.12 -14.87
C SER A 109 16.96 4.27 -14.87
N ILE A 110 16.06 4.40 -15.86
CA ILE A 110 14.78 3.70 -15.88
C ILE A 110 14.86 2.50 -16.79
N ASN A 111 14.39 1.38 -16.25
CA ASN A 111 14.12 0.17 -17.01
C ASN A 111 12.65 -0.19 -16.82
N PHE A 112 11.89 -0.20 -17.89
CA PHE A 112 10.47 -0.52 -17.91
C PHE A 112 10.24 -1.92 -18.43
N GLU A 113 9.33 -2.66 -17.80
CA GLU A 113 8.82 -3.93 -18.28
C GLU A 113 7.29 -3.89 -18.40
N LYS A 114 6.77 -4.25 -19.58
CA LYS A 114 5.34 -4.37 -19.81
C LYS A 114 4.82 -5.67 -19.20
N LYS A 115 4.73 -5.70 -17.86
CA LYS A 115 4.23 -6.82 -17.07
C LYS A 115 3.52 -6.31 -15.82
N PHE A 116 2.57 -7.08 -15.32
CA PHE A 116 2.02 -6.90 -13.99
C PHE A 116 2.86 -7.59 -12.93
N LEU A 117 2.88 -7.03 -11.72
CA LEU A 117 3.36 -7.72 -10.54
C LEU A 117 2.22 -8.58 -9.96
N GLY A 118 2.53 -9.81 -9.54
CA GLY A 118 1.57 -10.73 -8.95
C GLY A 118 2.24 -11.80 -8.09
N SER A 119 1.49 -12.83 -7.73
CA SER A 119 1.96 -13.95 -6.92
C SER A 119 2.55 -15.10 -7.75
N ILE A 120 2.42 -15.06 -9.06
CA ILE A 120 2.96 -16.07 -10.01
C ILE A 120 3.70 -15.40 -11.15
N SER A 121 4.62 -16.14 -11.80
CA SER A 121 5.29 -15.69 -13.02
C SER A 121 4.73 -16.42 -14.24
N ASN A 122 4.35 -15.64 -15.27
CA ASN A 122 3.90 -16.11 -16.58
C ASN A 122 4.18 -15.06 -17.67
N GLU A 123 3.50 -15.13 -18.80
CA GLU A 123 3.68 -14.16 -19.89
C GLU A 123 3.35 -12.71 -19.49
N LYS A 124 2.30 -12.50 -18.67
CA LYS A 124 1.80 -11.18 -18.27
C LYS A 124 2.25 -10.75 -16.88
N PHE A 125 2.61 -11.68 -16.02
CA PHE A 125 2.96 -11.45 -14.63
C PHE A 125 4.38 -11.89 -14.31
N PHE A 126 4.95 -11.30 -13.27
CA PHE A 126 6.12 -11.80 -12.56
C PHE A 126 5.95 -11.65 -11.04
N THR A 127 6.65 -12.47 -10.28
CA THR A 127 6.72 -12.31 -8.83
C THR A 127 7.75 -11.23 -8.47
N LEU A 128 7.58 -10.61 -7.30
CA LEU A 128 8.57 -9.66 -6.79
C LEU A 128 9.97 -10.30 -6.67
N LYS A 129 10.03 -11.57 -6.27
CA LYS A 129 11.27 -12.34 -6.18
C LYS A 129 11.98 -12.47 -7.53
N ASP A 130 11.26 -12.92 -8.56
CA ASP A 130 11.84 -13.12 -9.87
C ASP A 130 12.30 -11.81 -10.47
N TRP A 131 11.51 -10.76 -10.30
CA TRP A 131 11.85 -9.43 -10.80
C TRP A 131 13.12 -8.89 -10.16
N ILE A 132 13.22 -8.89 -8.82
CA ILE A 132 14.42 -8.41 -8.12
C ILE A 132 15.63 -9.25 -8.48
N THR A 133 15.52 -10.58 -8.48
CA THR A 133 16.63 -11.49 -8.79
C THR A 133 17.16 -11.26 -10.19
N LYS A 134 16.28 -11.00 -11.16
CA LYS A 134 16.65 -10.67 -12.54
C LYS A 134 17.36 -9.32 -12.66
N LYS A 135 16.95 -8.31 -11.87
CA LYS A 135 17.38 -6.92 -12.04
C LYS A 135 18.60 -6.52 -11.22
N THR A 136 18.81 -7.12 -10.06
CA THR A 136 19.94 -6.76 -9.22
C THR A 136 20.50 -7.92 -8.41
N LYS A 137 21.83 -8.00 -8.38
CA LYS A 137 22.60 -8.88 -7.49
C LYS A 137 23.13 -8.11 -6.27
N SER A 138 22.92 -6.80 -6.22
CA SER A 138 23.33 -5.96 -5.10
C SER A 138 22.67 -6.43 -3.80
N LYS A 139 23.43 -6.29 -2.70
CA LYS A 139 22.93 -6.52 -1.33
C LYS A 139 22.48 -5.23 -0.65
N ASN A 140 22.62 -4.10 -1.32
CA ASN A 140 22.22 -2.80 -0.79
C ASN A 140 20.71 -2.69 -0.62
N ASP A 141 20.28 -1.70 0.14
CA ASP A 141 18.88 -1.42 0.41
C ASP A 141 18.11 -0.99 -0.83
N LEU A 142 16.85 -1.32 -0.85
CA LEU A 142 15.91 -1.06 -1.94
C LEU A 142 14.77 -0.16 -1.43
N ILE A 143 14.06 0.46 -2.37
CA ILE A 143 12.74 1.08 -2.15
C ILE A 143 11.72 0.31 -3.00
N LEU A 144 10.52 0.10 -2.44
CA LEU A 144 9.34 -0.36 -3.16
C LEU A 144 8.30 0.76 -3.12
N GLN A 145 7.78 1.14 -4.28
CA GLN A 145 6.51 1.84 -4.41
C GLN A 145 5.57 0.90 -5.16
N MET A 146 4.39 0.63 -4.66
CA MET A 146 3.49 -0.36 -5.23
C MET A 146 2.04 0.15 -5.20
N ASP A 147 1.46 0.24 -6.38
CA ASP A 147 0.06 0.61 -6.63
C ASP A 147 -0.44 -0.28 -7.78
N ILE A 148 -1.07 -1.41 -7.44
CA ILE A 148 -1.40 -2.49 -8.39
C ILE A 148 -2.86 -2.95 -8.31
N GLU A 149 -3.74 -2.01 -7.94
CA GLU A 149 -5.18 -2.12 -8.11
C GLU A 149 -5.81 -3.36 -7.42
N GLY A 150 -5.33 -3.71 -6.22
CA GLY A 150 -5.88 -4.78 -5.37
C GLY A 150 -5.07 -6.07 -5.32
N PHE A 151 -3.95 -6.17 -6.05
CA PHE A 151 -3.02 -7.31 -5.99
C PHE A 151 -1.98 -7.19 -4.86
N GLU A 152 -1.94 -6.10 -4.10
CA GLU A 152 -0.94 -5.81 -3.06
C GLU A 152 -0.86 -6.92 -2.02
N TYR A 153 -2.02 -7.43 -1.58
CA TYR A 153 -2.12 -8.43 -0.52
C TYR A 153 -1.50 -9.77 -0.92
N GLU A 154 -1.82 -10.24 -2.13
CA GLU A 154 -1.28 -11.51 -2.60
C GLU A 154 0.24 -11.43 -2.86
N VAL A 155 0.71 -10.30 -3.36
CA VAL A 155 2.14 -10.05 -3.55
C VAL A 155 2.87 -10.09 -2.20
N LEU A 156 2.35 -9.40 -1.18
CA LEU A 156 2.94 -9.41 0.16
C LEU A 156 2.92 -10.80 0.79
N ILE A 157 1.81 -11.54 0.70
CA ILE A 157 1.68 -12.90 1.24
C ILE A 157 2.67 -13.84 0.55
N ASN A 158 2.83 -13.73 -0.76
CA ASN A 158 3.73 -14.58 -1.53
C ASN A 158 5.22 -14.23 -1.36
N THR A 159 5.54 -12.99 -1.00
CA THR A 159 6.93 -12.52 -0.87
C THR A 159 7.56 -13.03 0.42
N GLU A 160 8.73 -13.64 0.36
CA GLU A 160 9.49 -14.09 1.53
C GLU A 160 9.88 -12.90 2.44
N GLU A 161 9.82 -13.08 3.76
CA GLU A 161 10.20 -12.03 4.74
C GLU A 161 11.64 -11.52 4.52
N LYS A 162 12.56 -12.43 4.19
CA LYS A 162 13.95 -12.08 3.86
C LYS A 162 14.03 -11.11 2.67
N LEU A 163 13.14 -11.26 1.70
CA LEU A 163 13.09 -10.38 0.55
C LEU A 163 12.44 -9.04 0.89
N LEU A 164 11.35 -9.04 1.66
CA LEU A 164 10.74 -7.81 2.19
C LEU A 164 11.75 -7.01 3.00
N ASN A 165 12.57 -7.69 3.81
CA ASN A 165 13.60 -7.04 4.63
C ASN A 165 14.74 -6.39 3.82
N ARG A 166 14.81 -6.55 2.50
CA ARG A 166 15.73 -5.81 1.63
C ARG A 166 15.23 -4.38 1.35
N PHE A 167 13.95 -4.15 1.47
CA PHE A 167 13.40 -2.81 1.28
C PHE A 167 13.57 -2.01 2.57
N ARG A 168 14.22 -0.84 2.47
CA ARG A 168 14.32 0.09 3.58
C ARG A 168 13.02 0.84 3.77
N ILE A 169 12.45 1.29 2.66
CA ILE A 169 11.21 2.03 2.58
C ILE A 169 10.27 1.28 1.64
N ILE A 170 9.04 1.09 2.07
CA ILE A 170 7.97 0.53 1.27
C ILE A 170 6.81 1.52 1.28
N VAL A 171 6.35 1.92 0.11
CA VAL A 171 5.13 2.72 -0.10
C VAL A 171 4.14 1.86 -0.85
N ILE A 172 2.95 1.71 -0.31
CA ILE A 172 1.89 0.91 -0.96
C ILE A 172 0.58 1.67 -0.91
N GLU A 173 -0.09 1.76 -2.04
CA GLU A 173 -1.50 2.09 -2.09
C GLU A 173 -2.32 0.79 -1.97
N PHE A 174 -3.00 0.62 -0.83
CA PHE A 174 -3.83 -0.55 -0.58
C PHE A 174 -5.26 -0.29 -1.03
N HIS A 175 -5.78 -1.19 -1.86
CA HIS A 175 -7.15 -1.18 -2.36
C HIS A 175 -8.07 -2.11 -1.57
N ASN A 176 -9.37 -1.87 -1.65
CA ASN A 176 -10.40 -2.72 -1.03
C ASN A 176 -10.30 -2.84 0.52
N LEU A 177 -9.73 -1.85 1.21
CA LEU A 177 -9.60 -1.88 2.67
C LEU A 177 -10.96 -1.88 3.40
N GLU A 178 -12.03 -1.36 2.79
CA GLU A 178 -13.38 -1.42 3.36
C GLU A 178 -13.86 -2.87 3.54
N LYS A 179 -13.28 -3.82 2.82
CA LYS A 179 -13.56 -5.26 2.97
C LYS A 179 -12.99 -5.88 4.24
N LEU A 180 -12.17 -5.15 5.00
CA LEU A 180 -11.78 -5.56 6.35
C LEU A 180 -12.98 -5.80 7.27
N THR A 181 -14.16 -5.29 6.93
CA THR A 181 -15.40 -5.59 7.64
C THR A 181 -15.95 -7.00 7.40
N GLU A 182 -15.46 -7.70 6.39
CA GLU A 182 -15.89 -9.04 5.98
C GLU A 182 -14.94 -10.10 6.57
N GLU A 183 -15.47 -11.13 7.22
CA GLU A 183 -14.63 -12.12 7.94
C GLU A 183 -13.62 -12.83 7.05
N PHE A 184 -13.99 -13.16 5.81
CA PHE A 184 -13.08 -13.83 4.88
C PHE A 184 -11.98 -12.87 4.38
N ALA A 185 -12.39 -11.69 3.90
CA ALA A 185 -11.45 -10.69 3.41
C ALA A 185 -10.49 -10.22 4.52
N PHE A 186 -10.99 -10.06 5.76
CA PHE A 186 -10.17 -9.71 6.91
C PHE A 186 -9.01 -10.67 7.11
N LYS A 187 -9.24 -12.00 7.01
CA LYS A 187 -8.17 -13.00 7.19
C LYS A 187 -7.07 -12.85 6.15
N PHE A 188 -7.45 -12.54 4.92
CA PHE A 188 -6.52 -12.36 3.81
C PHE A 188 -5.74 -11.03 3.94
N ILE A 189 -6.46 -9.94 4.16
CA ILE A 189 -5.87 -8.60 4.28
C ILE A 189 -4.97 -8.52 5.53
N SER A 190 -5.44 -9.03 6.69
CA SER A 190 -4.63 -9.01 7.92
C SER A 190 -3.36 -9.82 7.80
N ALA A 191 -3.38 -10.97 7.12
CA ALA A 191 -2.18 -11.78 6.89
C ALA A 191 -1.09 -11.03 6.10
N ALA A 192 -1.48 -10.21 5.11
CA ALA A 192 -0.54 -9.38 4.36
C ALA A 192 0.09 -8.28 5.25
N PHE A 193 -0.74 -7.60 6.04
CA PHE A 193 -0.25 -6.59 7.00
C PHE A 193 0.62 -7.21 8.09
N GLU A 194 0.21 -8.31 8.71
CA GLU A 194 0.99 -9.02 9.71
C GLU A 194 2.37 -9.43 9.17
N LYS A 195 2.44 -9.81 7.91
CA LYS A 195 3.69 -10.20 7.28
C LYS A 195 4.65 -9.02 7.11
N ILE A 196 4.21 -7.89 6.56
CA ILE A 196 5.06 -6.71 6.40
C ILE A 196 5.46 -6.13 7.75
N LEU A 197 4.57 -6.15 8.73
CA LEU A 197 4.82 -5.65 10.09
C LEU A 197 5.85 -6.48 10.87
N LYS A 198 6.25 -7.66 10.42
CA LYS A 198 7.37 -8.40 11.04
C LYS A 198 8.69 -7.64 10.87
N THR A 199 8.90 -7.02 9.72
CA THR A 199 10.16 -6.36 9.36
C THR A 199 10.08 -4.83 9.35
N HIS A 200 8.89 -4.26 9.21
CA HIS A 200 8.67 -2.82 9.07
C HIS A 200 7.67 -2.28 10.11
N MET A 201 7.65 -0.96 10.25
CA MET A 201 6.61 -0.22 10.99
C MET A 201 5.97 0.81 10.07
N VAL A 202 4.69 1.09 10.29
CA VAL A 202 3.98 2.17 9.59
C VAL A 202 4.49 3.50 10.10
N VAL A 203 4.91 4.38 9.19
CA VAL A 203 5.42 5.72 9.53
C VAL A 203 4.58 6.84 8.94
N HIS A 204 3.73 6.52 7.97
CA HIS A 204 2.76 7.44 7.39
C HIS A 204 1.57 6.67 6.81
N ILE A 205 0.41 7.29 6.85
CA ILE A 205 -0.81 6.84 6.16
C ILE A 205 -1.48 8.05 5.53
N HIS A 206 -2.13 7.85 4.38
CA HIS A 206 -2.95 8.89 3.74
C HIS A 206 -4.13 8.24 2.99
N PRO A 207 -5.38 8.67 3.19
CA PRO A 207 -6.52 8.13 2.46
C PRO A 207 -6.58 8.72 1.05
N ASN A 208 -6.84 7.90 0.04
CA ASN A 208 -7.05 8.38 -1.31
C ASN A 208 -8.47 8.96 -1.46
N ASN A 209 -8.59 10.22 -1.88
CA ASN A 209 -9.86 10.92 -2.06
C ASN A 209 -10.45 10.80 -3.47
N THR A 210 -9.83 10.02 -4.37
CA THR A 210 -10.37 9.81 -5.72
C THR A 210 -11.64 8.98 -5.71
N VAL A 211 -11.82 8.10 -4.73
CA VAL A 211 -12.92 7.14 -4.62
C VAL A 211 -13.82 7.46 -3.42
N LYS A 212 -14.63 8.52 -3.54
CA LYS A 212 -15.49 9.02 -2.44
C LYS A 212 -16.54 8.03 -1.93
N HIS A 213 -16.97 7.07 -2.74
CA HIS A 213 -18.15 6.23 -2.43
C HIS A 213 -17.82 4.93 -1.70
N LEU A 214 -16.56 4.67 -1.43
CA LEU A 214 -16.10 3.40 -0.90
C LEU A 214 -15.54 3.49 0.53
N CYS A 215 -16.01 4.45 1.32
CA CYS A 215 -15.79 4.42 2.76
C CYS A 215 -16.91 3.61 3.42
N ARG A 216 -16.56 2.52 4.09
CA ARG A 216 -17.52 1.68 4.80
C ARG A 216 -17.56 2.01 6.28
N LYS A 217 -18.76 2.31 6.77
CA LYS A 217 -19.00 2.49 8.20
C LYS A 217 -19.36 1.15 8.84
N TYR A 218 -18.65 0.78 9.89
CA TYR A 218 -18.90 -0.46 10.62
C TYR A 218 -18.68 -0.26 12.11
N LYS A 219 -19.77 -0.34 12.90
CA LYS A 219 -19.76 -0.24 14.37
C LYS A 219 -18.92 0.95 14.89
N GLY A 220 -19.11 2.12 14.29
CA GLY A 220 -18.41 3.35 14.68
C GLY A 220 -17.03 3.54 14.04
N LEU A 221 -16.53 2.57 13.28
CA LEU A 221 -15.32 2.73 12.50
C LEU A 221 -15.66 3.16 11.07
N GLU A 222 -14.83 4.01 10.49
CA GLU A 222 -14.87 4.40 9.07
C GLU A 222 -13.62 3.88 8.36
N LEU A 223 -13.83 3.01 7.37
CA LEU A 223 -12.75 2.37 6.62
C LEU A 223 -12.77 2.89 5.17
N PRO A 224 -11.80 3.72 4.80
CA PRO A 224 -11.60 4.08 3.39
C PRO A 224 -11.29 2.83 2.57
N SER A 225 -11.71 2.82 1.32
CA SER A 225 -11.41 1.69 0.43
C SER A 225 -9.99 1.71 -0.10
N VAL A 226 -9.40 2.90 -0.25
CA VAL A 226 -8.06 3.08 -0.77
C VAL A 226 -7.27 3.99 0.16
N MET A 227 -6.09 3.51 0.57
CA MET A 227 -5.17 4.27 1.43
C MET A 227 -3.71 3.99 1.06
N GLU A 228 -2.93 5.04 1.06
CA GLU A 228 -1.48 5.00 0.99
C GLU A 228 -0.89 4.66 2.37
N PHE A 229 0.04 3.73 2.41
CA PHE A 229 0.83 3.42 3.60
C PHE A 229 2.32 3.52 3.28
N THR A 230 3.05 4.20 4.14
CA THR A 230 4.51 4.20 4.11
C THR A 230 5.06 3.43 5.29
N PHE A 231 5.93 2.48 5.00
CA PHE A 231 6.61 1.65 5.97
C PHE A 231 8.10 1.92 5.97
N LEU A 232 8.72 1.92 7.16
CA LEU A 232 10.16 1.99 7.36
C LEU A 232 10.65 0.72 8.05
N ARG A 233 11.75 0.15 7.55
CA ARG A 233 12.34 -1.05 8.13
C ARG A 233 12.79 -0.79 9.57
N LYS A 234 12.51 -1.74 10.47
CA LYS A 234 12.67 -1.59 11.91
C LYS A 234 14.10 -1.24 12.36
N ASP A 235 15.11 -1.76 11.67
CA ASP A 235 16.53 -1.47 11.98
C ASP A 235 16.91 -0.01 11.72
N ARG A 236 16.09 0.74 10.98
CA ARG A 236 16.30 2.17 10.70
C ARG A 236 15.66 3.08 11.77
N ILE A 237 14.87 2.53 12.67
CA ILE A 237 14.12 3.29 13.69
C ILE A 237 14.89 3.23 15.00
N LYS A 238 15.58 4.33 15.34
CA LYS A 238 16.33 4.46 16.59
C LYS A 238 15.40 4.88 17.74
N THR A 239 14.48 5.78 17.46
CA THR A 239 13.49 6.30 18.42
C THR A 239 12.17 6.48 17.72
N PHE A 240 11.07 6.31 18.45
CA PHE A 240 9.74 6.59 17.93
C PHE A 240 8.80 7.10 19.03
N THR A 241 7.81 7.88 18.61
CA THR A 241 6.71 8.37 19.45
C THR A 241 5.40 8.26 18.69
N LYS A 242 4.29 8.48 19.37
CA LYS A 242 2.99 8.65 18.71
C LYS A 242 3.00 9.91 17.85
N ILE A 243 2.17 9.93 16.82
CA ILE A 243 1.93 11.12 16.01
C ILE A 243 1.13 12.11 16.85
N GLU A 244 1.59 13.36 16.89
CA GLU A 244 0.94 14.45 17.62
C GLU A 244 -0.13 15.15 16.78
N ARG A 245 0.06 15.14 15.46
CA ARG A 245 -0.80 15.87 14.52
C ARG A 245 -1.02 15.06 13.24
N PHE A 246 -2.28 14.95 12.87
CA PHE A 246 -2.73 14.35 11.61
C PHE A 246 -3.84 15.23 11.00
N PRO A 247 -3.95 15.42 9.67
CA PRO A 247 -2.98 14.98 8.64
C PRO A 247 -1.62 15.66 8.76
N HIS A 248 -0.60 15.08 8.14
CA HIS A 248 0.73 15.68 8.10
C HIS A 248 0.72 16.96 7.25
N ILE A 249 1.51 17.96 7.63
CA ILE A 249 1.51 19.28 6.94
C ILE A 249 1.90 19.19 5.45
N LEU A 250 2.62 18.13 5.06
CA LEU A 250 3.01 17.86 3.68
C LEU A 250 1.99 17.02 2.90
N ASP A 251 0.92 16.55 3.54
CA ASP A 251 -0.15 15.82 2.85
C ASP A 251 -0.81 16.69 1.79
N ARG A 252 -1.20 16.06 0.72
CA ARG A 252 -1.93 16.68 -0.38
C ARG A 252 -2.98 15.70 -0.89
N PRO A 253 -4.17 16.19 -1.22
CA PRO A 253 -5.21 15.33 -1.78
C PRO A 253 -4.78 14.72 -3.12
N CYS A 254 -5.09 13.46 -3.35
CA CYS A 254 -4.81 12.78 -4.62
C CYS A 254 -5.53 13.48 -5.77
N THR A 255 -6.74 14.01 -5.55
CA THR A 255 -7.43 14.84 -6.53
C THR A 255 -7.96 16.15 -5.94
N LYS A 256 -7.85 17.24 -6.71
CA LYS A 256 -8.46 18.53 -6.38
C LYS A 256 -9.97 18.59 -6.69
N LYS A 257 -10.49 17.61 -7.40
CA LYS A 257 -11.92 17.57 -7.78
C LYS A 257 -12.84 17.29 -6.58
N ARG A 258 -12.30 16.86 -5.46
CA ARG A 258 -13.03 16.51 -4.24
C ARG A 258 -12.29 17.02 -3.01
N ALA A 259 -13.03 17.25 -1.93
CA ALA A 259 -12.44 17.52 -0.62
C ALA A 259 -11.58 16.33 -0.18
N ASP A 260 -10.51 16.62 0.54
CA ASP A 260 -9.69 15.58 1.13
C ASP A 260 -10.48 14.76 2.15
N PHE A 261 -10.11 13.50 2.30
CA PHE A 261 -10.75 12.63 3.29
C PHE A 261 -10.03 12.79 4.63
N ILE A 262 -10.78 13.21 5.65
CA ILE A 262 -10.25 13.34 7.00
C ILE A 262 -10.40 11.99 7.70
N LEU A 263 -9.29 11.32 7.98
CA LEU A 263 -9.28 10.08 8.75
C LEU A 263 -9.74 10.32 10.19
N PRO A 264 -10.66 9.49 10.72
CA PRO A 264 -10.99 9.50 12.14
C PRO A 264 -9.80 9.16 13.04
N ASP A 265 -9.81 9.67 14.27
CA ASP A 265 -8.70 9.57 15.23
C ASP A 265 -8.23 8.14 15.51
N PHE A 266 -9.12 7.16 15.45
CA PHE A 266 -8.74 5.77 15.70
C PHE A 266 -7.71 5.18 14.71
N TRP A 267 -7.46 5.85 13.58
CA TRP A 267 -6.42 5.46 12.62
C TRP A 267 -5.01 5.91 13.03
N TYR A 268 -4.88 6.89 13.91
CA TYR A 268 -3.57 7.47 14.24
C TYR A 268 -3.37 7.78 15.74
N HIS A 269 -4.44 7.79 16.55
CA HIS A 269 -4.41 7.88 18.02
C HIS A 269 -4.89 6.57 18.66
#